data_88a26bced10b9d583d94383f5d96bc05
#
_entry.id   88a26bced10b9d583d94383f5d96bc05
#
_cell.length_a   1.000
_cell.length_b   1.000
_cell.length_c   1.000
_cell.angle_alpha   90.00
_cell.angle_beta   90.00
_cell.angle_gamma   90.00
#
_symmetry.space_group_name_H-M   'P 1'
#
loop_
_entity.id
_entity.type
_entity.pdbx_description
1 polymer ?
#
loop_
_entity_poly.entity_id
_entity_poly.type
_entity_poly.pdbx_seq_one_letter_code
_entity_poly.pdbx_strand_id
1 'polypeptide(L)'
;MSEEPSNTLDARGRKRIPLTVLPRSADEPLVPCVECAKCCTYVGIEINTPSTPRYATDVLWYLYHERTYVYVDGEGEWSVHFEARCRNLGDDLLCRIYEDRPHVCRHFDNETCEINSDQGEARTFREPREFLEWLKAHKPRVHKAIEKKYVPRTL
;
A
#
# COMPACT_ATOMS: atom_id res chain seq x y z
N MET A 1 -27.14 3.75 -5.83
CA MET A 1 -26.68 5.03 -5.27
C MET A 1 -25.17 4.89 -5.19
N SER A 2 -24.48 5.51 -6.14
CA SER A 2 -23.00 5.51 -6.23
C SER A 2 -22.49 6.57 -5.26
N GLU A 3 -21.80 6.16 -4.20
CA GLU A 3 -21.11 7.12 -3.33
C GLU A 3 -19.97 7.74 -4.13
N GLU A 4 -20.07 9.04 -4.38
CA GLU A 4 -18.96 9.82 -4.92
C GLU A 4 -17.77 9.74 -3.96
N PRO A 5 -16.53 9.54 -4.46
CA PRO A 5 -15.35 9.56 -3.61
C PRO A 5 -15.23 10.95 -2.95
N SER A 6 -15.29 10.99 -1.64
CA SER A 6 -15.20 12.21 -0.86
C SER A 6 -13.91 12.97 -1.23
N ASN A 7 -14.07 14.19 -1.74
CA ASN A 7 -12.99 15.09 -2.12
C ASN A 7 -12.31 15.65 -0.85
N THR A 8 -11.62 14.77 -0.11
CA THR A 8 -10.93 15.14 1.13
C THR A 8 -9.57 15.74 0.81
N LEU A 9 -9.36 16.96 1.26
CA LEU A 9 -8.06 17.62 1.20
C LEU A 9 -7.17 17.16 2.37
N ASP A 10 -5.85 17.14 2.15
CA ASP A 10 -4.88 16.93 3.23
C ASP A 10 -4.79 18.16 4.15
N ALA A 11 -4.02 18.06 5.23
CA ALA A 11 -3.82 19.17 6.19
C ALA A 11 -3.21 20.46 5.56
N ARG A 12 -2.78 20.40 4.31
CA ARG A 12 -2.25 21.51 3.53
C ARG A 12 -3.20 21.98 2.42
N GLY A 13 -4.46 21.50 2.43
CA GLY A 13 -5.47 21.87 1.43
C GLY A 13 -5.27 21.21 0.05
N ARG A 14 -4.47 20.14 -0.08
CA ARG A 14 -4.21 19.46 -1.34
C ARG A 14 -5.13 18.25 -1.49
N LYS A 15 -5.56 17.98 -2.72
CA LYS A 15 -6.41 16.83 -3.04
C LYS A 15 -5.74 15.51 -2.60
N ARG A 16 -6.44 14.74 -1.77
CA ARG A 16 -6.03 13.37 -1.44
C ARG A 16 -6.37 12.46 -2.61
N ILE A 17 -5.39 11.68 -3.06
CA ILE A 17 -5.61 10.60 -4.01
C ILE A 17 -5.96 9.36 -3.18
N PRO A 18 -7.14 8.75 -3.36
CA PRO A 18 -7.50 7.54 -2.64
C PRO A 18 -6.49 6.43 -2.91
N LEU A 19 -5.99 5.78 -1.85
CA LEU A 19 -5.08 4.63 -1.97
C LEU A 19 -5.82 3.32 -2.30
N THR A 20 -7.15 3.35 -2.27
CA THR A 20 -7.95 2.18 -2.62
C THR A 20 -7.97 2.00 -4.13
N VAL A 21 -7.17 1.08 -4.62
CA VAL A 21 -7.21 0.65 -6.01
C VAL A 21 -8.03 -0.61 -6.07
N LEU A 22 -9.13 -0.53 -6.80
CA LEU A 22 -9.85 -1.74 -7.19
C LEU A 22 -9.05 -2.40 -8.33
N PRO A 23 -8.90 -3.72 -8.32
CA PRO A 23 -8.27 -4.42 -9.44
C PRO A 23 -9.06 -4.09 -10.71
N ARG A 24 -8.32 -3.70 -11.76
CA ARG A 24 -8.88 -3.38 -13.07
C ARG A 24 -9.20 -4.66 -13.83
N SER A 25 -10.28 -4.68 -14.58
CA SER A 25 -10.54 -5.77 -15.53
C SER A 25 -9.60 -5.66 -16.75
N ALA A 26 -9.25 -6.79 -17.36
CA ALA A 26 -8.35 -6.82 -18.53
C ALA A 26 -8.86 -6.02 -19.74
N ASP A 27 -10.18 -5.78 -19.81
CA ASP A 27 -10.83 -5.08 -20.92
C ASP A 27 -10.92 -3.56 -20.71
N GLU A 28 -10.53 -3.03 -19.55
CA GLU A 28 -10.53 -1.60 -19.29
C GLU A 28 -9.29 -0.91 -19.84
N PRO A 29 -9.40 0.32 -20.40
CA PRO A 29 -8.24 1.06 -20.88
C PRO A 29 -7.25 1.37 -19.74
N LEU A 30 -5.96 1.40 -20.04
CA LEU A 30 -4.91 1.76 -19.09
C LEU A 30 -5.13 3.18 -18.55
N VAL A 31 -5.02 3.35 -17.22
CA VAL A 31 -5.07 4.67 -16.59
C VAL A 31 -3.75 5.39 -16.86
N PRO A 32 -3.75 6.56 -17.52
CA PRO A 32 -2.53 7.32 -17.75
C PRO A 32 -1.89 7.79 -16.44
N CYS A 33 -0.56 7.75 -16.36
CA CYS A 33 0.18 8.22 -15.19
C CYS A 33 -0.16 9.66 -14.80
N VAL A 34 -0.42 10.52 -15.77
CA VAL A 34 -0.81 11.93 -15.58
C VAL A 34 -2.18 12.11 -14.92
N GLU A 35 -3.02 11.09 -14.93
CA GLU A 35 -4.34 11.11 -14.31
C GLU A 35 -4.33 10.38 -12.95
N CYS A 36 -3.36 9.50 -12.73
CA CYS A 36 -3.27 8.63 -11.56
C CYS A 36 -2.32 9.18 -10.49
N ALA A 37 -1.05 9.40 -10.82
CA ALA A 37 0.04 9.84 -9.94
C ALA A 37 0.19 9.03 -8.64
N LYS A 38 -0.38 7.81 -8.54
CA LYS A 38 -0.43 7.02 -7.31
C LYS A 38 0.95 6.70 -6.75
N CYS A 39 1.90 6.26 -7.57
CA CYS A 39 3.27 5.99 -7.15
C CYS A 39 4.00 7.21 -6.56
N CYS A 40 3.47 8.43 -6.75
CA CYS A 40 3.96 9.65 -6.11
C CYS A 40 3.29 9.95 -4.76
N THR A 41 2.43 9.09 -4.25
CA THR A 41 1.66 9.31 -3.02
C THR A 41 2.11 8.44 -1.85
N TYR A 42 3.02 7.52 -2.06
CA TYR A 42 3.57 6.64 -1.03
C TYR A 42 5.04 6.33 -1.27
N VAL A 43 5.67 5.79 -0.23
CA VAL A 43 6.98 5.12 -0.31
C VAL A 43 6.78 3.67 0.11
N GLY A 44 7.12 2.74 -0.75
CA GLY A 44 7.09 1.29 -0.49
C GLY A 44 8.50 0.76 -0.20
N ILE A 45 8.61 -0.13 0.78
CA ILE A 45 9.85 -0.81 1.16
C ILE A 45 9.55 -2.30 1.30
N GLU A 46 10.32 -3.13 0.61
CA GLU A 46 10.24 -4.58 0.74
C GLU A 46 10.56 -5.02 2.17
N ILE A 47 9.78 -5.96 2.69
CA ILE A 47 9.95 -6.51 4.04
C ILE A 47 9.95 -8.03 4.01
N ASN A 48 10.47 -8.64 5.07
CA ASN A 48 10.46 -10.10 5.18
C ASN A 48 9.03 -10.64 5.36
N THR A 49 8.72 -11.73 4.69
CA THR A 49 7.50 -12.52 4.93
C THR A 49 7.39 -12.85 6.44
N PRO A 50 6.20 -12.67 7.08
CA PRO A 50 6.00 -12.90 8.50
C PRO A 50 5.98 -14.39 8.87
N SER A 51 7.05 -15.10 8.52
CA SER A 51 7.23 -16.53 8.78
C SER A 51 7.75 -16.85 10.18
N THR A 52 8.25 -15.86 10.91
CA THR A 52 8.75 -15.98 12.27
C THR A 52 8.03 -15.00 13.20
N PRO A 53 8.03 -15.24 14.55
CA PRO A 53 7.47 -14.29 15.51
C PRO A 53 8.07 -12.88 15.39
N ARG A 54 9.36 -12.77 15.10
CA ARG A 54 10.06 -11.49 14.91
C ARG A 54 9.44 -10.73 13.74
N TYR A 55 9.42 -11.31 12.55
CA TYR A 55 8.90 -10.64 11.37
C TYR A 55 7.40 -10.34 11.46
N ALA A 56 6.63 -11.21 12.15
CA ALA A 56 5.23 -10.92 12.42
C ALA A 56 5.03 -9.72 13.36
N THR A 57 5.90 -9.53 14.35
CA THR A 57 5.85 -8.35 15.22
C THR A 57 6.33 -7.09 14.51
N ASP A 58 7.25 -7.20 13.55
CA ASP A 58 7.64 -6.07 12.69
C ASP A 58 6.45 -5.59 11.86
N VAL A 59 5.66 -6.51 11.28
CA VAL A 59 4.42 -6.16 10.55
C VAL A 59 3.42 -5.46 11.47
N LEU A 60 3.18 -5.98 12.68
CA LEU A 60 2.30 -5.33 13.65
C LEU A 60 2.79 -3.92 14.00
N TRP A 61 4.08 -3.74 14.19
CA TRP A 61 4.67 -2.43 14.47
C TRP A 61 4.38 -1.43 13.35
N TYR A 62 4.52 -1.82 12.08
CA TYR A 62 4.14 -0.96 10.96
C TYR A 62 2.65 -0.58 11.02
N LEU A 63 1.77 -1.55 11.25
CA LEU A 63 0.31 -1.36 11.26
C LEU A 63 -0.21 -0.58 12.48
N TYR A 64 0.59 -0.42 13.54
CA TYR A 64 0.26 0.49 14.64
C TYR A 64 0.45 1.98 14.29
N HIS A 65 1.06 2.27 13.15
CA HIS A 65 1.27 3.65 12.71
C HIS A 65 0.17 4.06 11.72
N GLU A 66 -0.41 5.22 11.98
CA GLU A 66 -1.37 5.82 11.05
C GLU A 66 -0.74 6.03 9.67
N ARG A 67 -1.55 5.90 8.61
CA ARG A 67 -1.12 6.14 7.24
C ARG A 67 -0.03 5.18 6.74
N THR A 68 0.03 4.00 7.37
CA THR A 68 0.90 2.90 6.95
C THR A 68 0.02 1.70 6.62
N TYR A 69 0.38 0.97 5.60
CA TYR A 69 -0.25 -0.30 5.27
C TYR A 69 0.78 -1.31 4.76
N VAL A 70 0.45 -2.57 4.87
CA VAL A 70 1.30 -3.66 4.37
C VAL A 70 0.60 -4.29 3.17
N TYR A 71 1.34 -4.43 2.10
CA TYR A 71 0.89 -4.94 0.82
C TYR A 71 1.58 -6.26 0.50
N VAL A 72 0.85 -7.21 -0.05
CA VAL A 72 1.35 -8.48 -0.56
C VAL A 72 0.91 -8.57 -2.02
N ASP A 73 1.86 -8.67 -2.92
CA ASP A 73 1.57 -8.78 -4.35
C ASP A 73 1.14 -10.19 -4.76
N GLY A 74 0.85 -10.37 -6.05
CA GLY A 74 0.43 -11.67 -6.60
C GLY A 74 1.52 -12.74 -6.56
N GLU A 75 2.79 -12.38 -6.41
CA GLU A 75 3.92 -13.30 -6.28
C GLU A 75 4.19 -13.69 -4.82
N GLY A 76 3.51 -13.03 -3.87
CA GLY A 76 3.64 -13.27 -2.44
C GLY A 76 4.75 -12.46 -1.77
N GLU A 77 5.27 -11.43 -2.45
CA GLU A 77 6.26 -10.52 -1.90
C GLU A 77 5.59 -9.48 -0.99
N TRP A 78 6.23 -9.22 0.15
CA TRP A 78 5.71 -8.36 1.20
C TRP A 78 6.39 -7.00 1.17
N SER A 79 5.61 -5.94 1.23
CA SER A 79 6.11 -4.57 1.35
C SER A 79 5.30 -3.76 2.34
N VAL A 80 5.96 -2.83 3.03
CA VAL A 80 5.31 -1.80 3.84
C VAL A 80 5.26 -0.50 3.04
N HIS A 81 4.11 0.13 3.05
CA HIS A 81 3.85 1.38 2.34
C HIS A 81 3.51 2.48 3.34
N PHE A 82 4.18 3.61 3.18
CA PHE A 82 3.96 4.82 3.97
C PHE A 82 3.32 5.87 3.06
N GLU A 83 2.16 6.38 3.43
CA GLU A 83 1.53 7.47 2.69
C GLU A 83 2.38 8.73 2.76
N ALA A 84 3.08 9.03 1.70
CA ALA A 84 4.01 10.13 1.60
C ALA A 84 3.94 10.77 0.21
N ARG A 85 3.24 11.90 0.09
CA ARG A 85 3.17 12.64 -1.17
C ARG A 85 4.54 13.15 -1.58
N CYS A 86 4.96 12.85 -2.80
CA CYS A 86 6.19 13.40 -3.40
C CYS A 86 6.13 14.93 -3.44
N ARG A 87 7.22 15.58 -3.03
CA ARG A 87 7.32 17.06 -3.04
C ARG A 87 7.33 17.64 -4.46
N ASN A 88 7.75 16.86 -5.44
CA ASN A 88 7.80 17.25 -6.84
C ASN A 88 6.51 16.93 -7.62
N LEU A 89 5.49 16.38 -6.96
CA LEU A 89 4.18 16.19 -7.56
C LEU A 89 3.39 17.50 -7.49
N GLY A 90 3.06 18.06 -8.67
CA GLY A 90 2.20 19.23 -8.78
C GLY A 90 0.74 18.94 -8.43
N ASP A 91 -0.07 19.99 -8.27
CA ASP A 91 -1.51 19.85 -8.02
C ASP A 91 -2.27 19.42 -9.30
N ASP A 92 -1.63 19.60 -10.44
CA ASP A 92 -2.02 19.08 -11.76
C ASP A 92 -1.66 17.61 -11.98
N LEU A 93 -1.16 16.92 -10.94
CA LEU A 93 -0.68 15.54 -10.96
C LEU A 93 0.55 15.30 -11.86
N LEU A 94 1.23 16.35 -12.31
CA LEU A 94 2.45 16.24 -13.10
C LEU A 94 3.70 16.29 -12.25
N CYS A 95 4.70 15.51 -12.65
CA CYS A 95 6.02 15.52 -12.00
C CYS A 95 6.83 16.73 -12.43
N ARG A 96 7.27 17.57 -11.48
CA ARG A 96 8.04 18.79 -11.75
C ARG A 96 9.49 18.53 -12.19
N ILE A 97 9.97 17.31 -11.95
CA ILE A 97 11.33 16.85 -12.30
C ILE A 97 11.27 15.63 -13.22
N TYR A 98 10.32 15.59 -14.14
CA TYR A 98 10.05 14.40 -14.94
C TYR A 98 11.30 13.85 -15.66
N GLU A 99 12.11 14.72 -16.25
CA GLU A 99 13.34 14.34 -16.95
C GLU A 99 14.47 13.93 -15.98
N ASP A 100 14.47 14.50 -14.78
CA ASP A 100 15.49 14.28 -13.75
C ASP A 100 15.05 13.30 -12.66
N ARG A 101 14.02 12.48 -12.94
CA ARG A 101 13.49 11.51 -11.97
C ARG A 101 14.56 10.54 -11.49
N PRO A 102 14.59 10.20 -10.19
CA PRO A 102 15.39 9.10 -9.67
C PRO A 102 15.14 7.77 -10.41
N HIS A 103 16.12 6.89 -10.40
CA HIS A 103 16.03 5.59 -11.06
C HIS A 103 14.78 4.79 -10.67
N VAL A 104 14.43 4.74 -9.38
CA VAL A 104 13.23 4.07 -8.90
C VAL A 104 11.95 4.59 -9.58
N CYS A 105 11.83 5.90 -9.80
CA CYS A 105 10.67 6.48 -10.47
C CYS A 105 10.60 6.16 -11.96
N ARG A 106 11.75 5.81 -12.59
CA ARG A 106 11.82 5.45 -14.00
C ARG A 106 11.43 3.98 -14.25
N HIS A 107 11.48 3.15 -13.19
CA HIS A 107 11.10 1.74 -13.26
C HIS A 107 9.58 1.52 -13.21
N PHE A 108 8.81 2.52 -12.82
CA PHE A 108 7.35 2.42 -12.90
C PHE A 108 6.91 2.54 -14.36
N ASP A 109 6.55 1.40 -14.92
CA ASP A 109 5.94 1.31 -16.24
C ASP A 109 4.43 1.41 -16.11
N ASN A 110 3.79 2.11 -17.05
CA ASN A 110 2.34 2.28 -17.05
C ASN A 110 1.59 0.96 -17.21
N GLU A 111 2.16 -0.01 -17.89
CA GLU A 111 1.53 -1.32 -18.15
C GLU A 111 1.68 -2.27 -16.95
N THR A 112 2.79 -2.18 -16.22
CA THR A 112 3.15 -3.11 -15.14
C THR A 112 2.94 -2.53 -13.73
N CYS A 113 2.46 -1.28 -13.62
CA CYS A 113 2.23 -0.67 -12.32
C CYS A 113 1.03 -1.32 -11.60
N GLU A 114 0.97 -1.20 -10.28
CA GLU A 114 -0.09 -1.78 -9.42
C GLU A 114 -1.53 -1.38 -9.81
N ILE A 115 -1.70 -0.30 -10.59
CA ILE A 115 -3.01 0.18 -11.06
C ILE A 115 -3.44 -0.55 -12.32
N ASN A 116 -2.51 -0.73 -13.24
CA ASN A 116 -2.79 -1.21 -14.60
C ASN A 116 -2.46 -2.69 -14.80
N SER A 117 -1.60 -3.26 -13.95
CA SER A 117 -1.26 -4.67 -14.06
C SER A 117 -2.34 -5.55 -13.43
N ASP A 118 -2.64 -6.65 -14.08
CA ASP A 118 -3.45 -7.74 -13.52
C ASP A 118 -2.53 -8.63 -12.64
N GLN A 119 -2.02 -8.07 -11.55
CA GLN A 119 -1.07 -8.76 -10.65
C GLN A 119 -1.74 -9.75 -9.69
N GLY A 120 -2.86 -10.36 -10.06
CA GLY A 120 -3.54 -11.37 -9.26
C GLY A 120 -4.11 -10.84 -7.94
N GLU A 121 -4.43 -11.74 -7.02
CA GLU A 121 -5.00 -11.38 -5.71
C GLU A 121 -3.96 -10.72 -4.81
N ALA A 122 -3.73 -9.44 -5.01
CA ALA A 122 -2.99 -8.62 -4.07
C ALA A 122 -3.77 -8.48 -2.76
N ARG A 123 -3.08 -8.60 -1.64
CA ARG A 123 -3.67 -8.40 -0.32
C ARG A 123 -3.10 -7.16 0.34
N THR A 124 -3.98 -6.36 0.91
CA THR A 124 -3.59 -5.19 1.69
C THR A 124 -4.07 -5.32 3.12
N PHE A 125 -3.18 -5.09 4.09
CA PHE A 125 -3.50 -4.97 5.50
C PHE A 125 -3.37 -3.50 5.90
N ARG A 126 -4.43 -2.93 6.45
CA ARG A 126 -4.46 -1.54 6.94
C ARG A 126 -4.55 -1.47 8.46
N GLU A 127 -5.13 -2.50 9.06
CA GLU A 127 -5.35 -2.58 10.50
C GLU A 127 -4.64 -3.80 11.10
N PRO A 128 -4.11 -3.69 12.32
CA PRO A 128 -3.48 -4.80 13.01
C PRO A 128 -4.38 -6.04 13.11
N ARG A 129 -5.70 -5.84 13.28
CA ARG A 129 -6.68 -6.92 13.39
C ARG A 129 -6.74 -7.76 12.12
N GLU A 130 -6.77 -7.14 10.95
CA GLU A 130 -6.80 -7.83 9.66
C GLU A 130 -5.60 -8.77 9.50
N PHE A 131 -4.42 -8.27 9.86
CA PHE A 131 -3.20 -9.06 9.83
C PHE A 131 -3.21 -10.22 10.85
N LEU A 132 -3.68 -9.98 12.07
CA LEU A 132 -3.76 -11.02 13.11
C LEU A 132 -4.73 -12.14 12.73
N GLU A 133 -5.87 -11.81 12.15
CA GLU A 133 -6.83 -12.79 11.64
C GLU A 133 -6.21 -13.64 10.51
N TRP A 134 -5.53 -12.98 9.58
CA TRP A 134 -4.80 -13.67 8.53
C TRP A 134 -3.70 -14.58 9.11
N LEU A 135 -2.90 -14.06 10.04
CA LEU A 135 -1.80 -14.80 10.66
C LEU A 135 -2.32 -16.03 11.42
N LYS A 136 -3.46 -15.91 12.11
CA LYS A 136 -4.12 -17.01 12.81
C LYS A 136 -4.54 -18.12 11.84
N ALA A 137 -5.08 -17.76 10.69
CA ALA A 137 -5.52 -18.71 9.66
C ALA A 137 -4.37 -19.39 8.92
N HIS A 138 -3.30 -18.65 8.57
CA HIS A 138 -2.25 -19.13 7.67
C HIS A 138 -0.95 -19.51 8.39
N LYS A 139 -0.69 -18.95 9.58
CA LYS A 139 0.54 -19.15 10.36
C LYS A 139 0.21 -19.35 11.87
N PRO A 140 -0.63 -20.33 12.25
CA PRO A 140 -1.16 -20.44 13.62
C PRO A 140 -0.08 -20.57 14.70
N ARG A 141 1.06 -21.20 14.39
CA ARG A 141 2.19 -21.32 15.32
C ARG A 141 2.83 -19.96 15.62
N VAL A 142 3.00 -19.14 14.60
CA VAL A 142 3.55 -17.78 14.74
C VAL A 142 2.58 -16.89 15.51
N HIS A 143 1.29 -16.94 15.16
CA HIS A 143 0.23 -16.23 15.87
C HIS A 143 0.25 -16.55 17.38
N LYS A 144 0.21 -17.84 17.75
CA LYS A 144 0.25 -18.29 19.14
C LYS A 144 1.49 -17.80 19.90
N ALA A 145 2.63 -17.73 19.22
CA ALA A 145 3.89 -17.28 19.83
C ALA A 145 3.89 -15.78 20.19
N ILE A 146 3.14 -14.95 19.45
CA ILE A 146 3.10 -13.49 19.68
C ILE A 146 1.88 -13.02 20.46
N GLU A 147 0.76 -13.75 20.42
CA GLU A 147 -0.55 -13.34 20.93
C GLU A 147 -0.51 -12.83 22.37
N LYS A 148 0.14 -13.55 23.28
CA LYS A 148 0.17 -13.19 24.71
C LYS A 148 1.10 -12.03 25.04
N LYS A 149 2.11 -11.77 24.21
CA LYS A 149 3.22 -10.90 24.56
C LYS A 149 3.20 -9.57 23.80
N TYR A 150 2.75 -9.60 22.56
CA TYR A 150 2.89 -8.47 21.64
C TYR A 150 1.57 -7.93 21.10
N VAL A 151 0.46 -8.61 21.36
CA VAL A 151 -0.87 -8.17 20.92
C VAL A 151 -1.60 -7.54 22.11
N PRO A 152 -1.96 -6.24 22.04
CA PRO A 152 -2.74 -5.58 23.05
C PRO A 152 -4.11 -6.25 23.24
N ARG A 153 -4.59 -6.33 24.47
CA ARG A 153 -5.91 -6.93 24.76
C ARG A 153 -7.09 -6.10 24.23
N THR A 154 -6.81 -4.89 23.78
CA THR A 154 -7.79 -3.93 23.25
C THR A 154 -7.94 -3.98 21.73
N LEU A 155 -7.18 -4.85 21.05
CA LEU A 155 -7.27 -5.07 19.60
C LEU A 155 -8.33 -6.09 19.20
#